data_7c6347fb1ba3bbe637abd93064a796ca
#
_entry.id   7c6347fb1ba3bbe637abd93064a796ca
#
_cell.length_a   1.000
_cell.length_b   1.000
_cell.length_c   1.000
_cell.angle_alpha   90.00
_cell.angle_beta   90.00
_cell.angle_gamma   90.00
#
_symmetry.space_group_name_H-M   'P 1'
#
loop_
_entity.id
_entity.type
_entity.pdbx_description
1 polymer ?
#
loop_
_entity_poly.entity_id
_entity_poly.type
_entity_poly.pdbx_seq_one_letter_code
_entity_poly.pdbx_strand_id
1 'polypeptide(L)'
;MMYNIYAGLGGGFGGANYIGTIDCKSLEDAYALAREYAIEEYDSYSGMYGVTDRGDIYDNPEDFGLDENWDEEDVDDVFNEEINSWIDYWAVPEDEDENLDDEDKEYL
;
A
#
# COMPACT_ATOMS: atom_id res chain seq x y z
N MET A 1 7.25 -17.02 -13.10
CA MET A 1 6.78 -17.70 -11.89
C MET A 1 5.55 -17.01 -11.33
N MET A 2 4.60 -17.78 -10.84
CA MET A 2 3.36 -17.21 -10.29
C MET A 2 3.52 -16.85 -8.82
N TYR A 3 3.03 -15.68 -8.46
CA TYR A 3 3.07 -15.17 -7.10
C TYR A 3 1.66 -14.77 -6.65
N ASN A 4 1.32 -15.12 -5.42
CA ASN A 4 0.11 -14.62 -4.78
C ASN A 4 0.39 -13.22 -4.26
N ILE A 5 -0.47 -12.27 -4.62
CA ILE A 5 -0.32 -10.85 -4.30
C ILE A 5 -1.33 -10.47 -3.21
N TYR A 6 -0.83 -9.84 -2.16
CA TYR A 6 -1.63 -9.34 -1.05
C TYR A 6 -1.40 -7.85 -0.89
N ALA A 7 -2.46 -7.08 -0.78
CA ALA A 7 -2.37 -5.64 -0.61
C ALA A 7 -3.63 -5.09 0.06
N GLY A 8 -3.47 -3.95 0.73
CA GLY A 8 -4.57 -3.27 1.40
C GLY A 8 -4.07 -2.22 2.37
N LEU A 9 -4.96 -1.80 3.25
CA LEU A 9 -4.64 -0.85 4.32
C LEU A 9 -4.66 -1.55 5.66
N GLY A 10 -3.72 -1.19 6.54
CA GLY A 10 -3.62 -1.69 7.90
C GLY A 10 -4.61 -1.04 8.85
N GLY A 11 -4.41 -1.21 10.16
CA GLY A 11 -5.24 -0.63 11.18
C GLY A 11 -6.69 -1.09 11.10
N GLY A 12 -7.62 -0.15 11.12
CA GLY A 12 -9.06 -0.42 11.06
C GLY A 12 -9.56 -1.01 9.73
N PHE A 13 -8.73 -1.03 8.69
CA PHE A 13 -9.07 -1.61 7.38
C PHE A 13 -8.77 -3.11 7.28
N GLY A 14 -8.14 -3.70 8.29
CA GLY A 14 -7.93 -5.14 8.38
C GLY A 14 -6.67 -5.68 7.74
N GLY A 15 -5.82 -4.85 7.18
CA GLY A 15 -4.56 -5.25 6.57
C GLY A 15 -4.68 -5.70 5.12
N ALA A 16 -3.63 -6.37 4.63
CA ALA A 16 -3.58 -6.84 3.24
C ALA A 16 -4.55 -7.98 2.99
N ASN A 17 -5.21 -7.94 1.84
CA ASN A 17 -6.12 -8.98 1.36
C ASN A 17 -5.56 -9.60 0.09
N TYR A 18 -5.95 -10.84 -0.17
CA TYR A 18 -5.57 -11.51 -1.42
C TYR A 18 -6.16 -10.75 -2.61
N ILE A 19 -5.28 -10.32 -3.53
CA ILE A 19 -5.65 -9.62 -4.75
C ILE A 19 -5.79 -10.60 -5.91
N GLY A 20 -4.81 -11.49 -6.08
CA GLY A 20 -4.80 -12.45 -7.17
C GLY A 20 -3.45 -13.11 -7.31
N THR A 21 -3.33 -14.02 -8.27
CA THR A 21 -2.09 -14.71 -8.59
C THR A 21 -1.58 -14.22 -9.94
N ILE A 22 -0.38 -13.67 -9.96
CA ILE A 22 0.17 -12.95 -11.13
C ILE A 22 1.54 -13.51 -11.47
N ASP A 23 1.83 -13.63 -12.76
CA ASP A 23 3.15 -14.03 -13.23
C ASP A 23 4.11 -12.84 -13.12
N CYS A 24 5.18 -13.02 -12.35
CA CYS A 24 6.22 -12.02 -12.16
C CYS A 24 7.58 -12.67 -12.40
N LYS A 25 8.56 -11.84 -12.76
CA LYS A 25 9.93 -12.30 -13.06
C LYS A 25 10.71 -12.67 -11.80
N SER A 26 10.39 -11.99 -10.68
CA SER A 26 11.08 -12.18 -9.40
C SER A 26 10.15 -11.84 -8.25
N LEU A 27 10.55 -12.26 -7.05
CA LEU A 27 9.83 -11.88 -5.82
C LEU A 27 9.84 -10.36 -5.62
N GLU A 28 10.94 -9.70 -5.96
CA GLU A 28 11.07 -8.24 -5.88
C GLU A 28 10.02 -7.54 -6.76
N ASP A 29 9.84 -8.01 -8.00
CA ASP A 29 8.81 -7.48 -8.91
C ASP A 29 7.41 -7.73 -8.36
N ALA A 30 7.18 -8.88 -7.75
CA ALA A 30 5.90 -9.21 -7.13
C ALA A 30 5.59 -8.29 -5.95
N TYR A 31 6.57 -7.99 -5.10
CA TYR A 31 6.43 -7.03 -4.00
C TYR A 31 6.14 -5.62 -4.51
N ALA A 32 6.83 -5.20 -5.58
CA ALA A 32 6.59 -3.88 -6.18
C ALA A 32 5.14 -3.77 -6.68
N LEU A 33 4.63 -4.82 -7.30
CA LEU A 33 3.24 -4.87 -7.76
C LEU A 33 2.25 -4.83 -6.60
N ALA A 34 2.53 -5.59 -5.53
CA ALA A 34 1.69 -5.57 -4.33
C ALA A 34 1.62 -4.16 -3.73
N ARG A 35 2.75 -3.46 -3.69
CA ARG A 35 2.81 -2.09 -3.20
C ARG A 35 1.96 -1.14 -4.06
N GLU A 36 1.99 -1.29 -5.38
CA GLU A 36 1.16 -0.48 -6.27
C GLU A 36 -0.34 -0.67 -5.99
N TYR A 37 -0.79 -1.90 -5.78
CA TYR A 37 -2.18 -2.18 -5.41
C TYR A 37 -2.54 -1.57 -4.06
N ALA A 38 -1.63 -1.64 -3.09
CA ALA A 38 -1.85 -1.03 -1.77
C ALA A 38 -1.97 0.49 -1.88
N ILE A 39 -1.15 1.14 -2.71
CA ILE A 39 -1.20 2.58 -2.95
C ILE A 39 -2.52 2.98 -3.62
N GLU A 40 -3.01 2.20 -4.57
CA GLU A 40 -4.31 2.44 -5.21
C GLU A 40 -5.44 2.38 -4.17
N GLU A 41 -5.37 1.44 -3.24
CA GLU A 41 -6.32 1.34 -2.14
C GLU A 41 -6.24 2.57 -1.23
N TYR A 42 -5.03 3.02 -0.92
CA TYR A 42 -4.81 4.24 -0.15
C TYR A 42 -5.46 5.44 -0.82
N ASP A 43 -5.25 5.61 -2.13
CA ASP A 43 -5.83 6.72 -2.90
C ASP A 43 -7.36 6.69 -2.87
N SER A 44 -7.96 5.51 -2.87
CA SER A 44 -9.42 5.34 -2.80
C SER A 44 -10.01 5.85 -1.49
N TYR A 45 -9.25 5.78 -0.40
CA TYR A 45 -9.69 6.20 0.93
C TYR A 45 -9.09 7.53 1.39
N SER A 46 -8.20 8.13 0.60
CA SER A 46 -7.53 9.38 0.95
C SER A 46 -8.54 10.48 1.28
N GLY A 47 -8.37 11.10 2.45
CA GLY A 47 -9.28 12.12 2.96
C GLY A 47 -10.53 11.57 3.66
N MET A 48 -10.68 10.24 3.77
CA MET A 48 -11.80 9.58 4.43
C MET A 48 -11.32 8.65 5.54
N TYR A 49 -12.18 8.39 6.52
CA TYR A 49 -11.93 7.43 7.61
C TYR A 49 -10.60 7.66 8.36
N GLY A 50 -10.12 8.90 8.42
CA GLY A 50 -8.87 9.25 9.08
C GLY A 50 -7.62 9.06 8.23
N VAL A 51 -7.75 8.63 6.99
CA VAL A 51 -6.63 8.49 6.06
C VAL A 51 -6.20 9.87 5.57
N THR A 52 -4.93 10.19 5.75
CA THR A 52 -4.36 11.50 5.40
C THR A 52 -4.30 11.68 3.88
N ASP A 53 -4.85 12.79 3.38
CA ASP A 53 -4.63 13.18 1.99
C ASP A 53 -3.55 14.27 1.88
N ARG A 54 -3.18 14.61 0.66
CA ARG A 54 -2.16 15.63 0.43
C ARG A 54 -2.63 17.03 0.88
N GLY A 55 -3.92 17.31 0.75
CA GLY A 55 -4.51 18.55 1.20
C GLY A 55 -4.41 18.76 2.71
N ASP A 56 -4.50 17.69 3.49
CA ASP A 56 -4.35 17.75 4.95
C ASP A 56 -2.95 18.24 5.33
N ILE A 57 -1.92 17.84 4.59
CA ILE A 57 -0.55 18.28 4.83
C ILE A 57 -0.39 19.76 4.51
N TYR A 58 -0.96 20.24 3.40
CA TYR A 58 -0.91 21.64 3.03
C TYR A 58 -1.65 22.53 4.02
N ASP A 59 -2.76 22.06 4.57
CA ASP A 59 -3.58 22.81 5.52
C ASP A 59 -2.94 22.86 6.92
N ASN A 60 -2.21 21.82 7.31
CA ASN A 60 -1.66 21.68 8.65
C ASN A 60 -0.19 21.19 8.61
N PRO A 61 0.72 21.91 7.94
CA PRO A 61 2.10 21.44 7.80
C PRO A 61 2.82 21.21 9.13
N GLU A 62 2.48 21.99 10.15
CA GLU A 62 3.06 21.89 11.50
C GLU A 62 2.79 20.54 12.15
N ASP A 63 1.60 19.97 11.91
CA ASP A 63 1.20 18.67 12.47
C ASP A 63 2.01 17.52 11.88
N PHE A 64 2.62 17.74 10.73
CA PHE A 64 3.45 16.76 10.03
C PHE A 64 4.95 17.02 10.16
N GLY A 65 5.34 17.95 11.05
CA GLY A 65 6.74 18.25 11.33
C GLY A 65 7.42 19.14 10.31
N LEU A 66 6.65 19.83 9.46
CA LEU A 66 7.18 20.79 8.50
C LEU A 66 7.35 22.17 9.12
N ASP A 67 8.46 22.85 8.79
CA ASP A 67 8.72 24.21 9.26
C ASP A 67 8.16 25.27 8.31
N GLU A 68 8.39 26.56 8.61
CA GLU A 68 7.89 27.67 7.82
C GLU A 68 8.46 27.71 6.38
N ASN A 69 9.56 27.03 6.14
CA ASN A 69 10.28 27.03 4.88
C ASN A 69 10.03 25.76 4.05
N TRP A 70 8.99 24.98 4.38
CA TRP A 70 8.68 23.75 3.66
C TRP A 70 8.39 24.03 2.17
N ASP A 71 8.74 23.05 1.33
CA ASP A 71 8.45 23.07 -0.11
C ASP A 71 7.69 21.81 -0.55
N GLU A 72 7.42 21.69 -1.83
CA GLU A 72 6.71 20.54 -2.42
C GLU A 72 7.44 19.21 -2.16
N GLU A 73 8.76 19.24 -2.15
CA GLU A 73 9.58 18.05 -1.90
C GLU A 73 9.39 17.55 -0.48
N ASP A 74 9.31 18.47 0.48
CA ASP A 74 9.03 18.14 1.89
C ASP A 74 7.64 17.51 2.04
N VAL A 75 6.64 18.05 1.33
CA VAL A 75 5.28 17.49 1.31
C VAL A 75 5.28 16.10 0.72
N ASP A 76 6.01 15.87 -0.38
CA ASP A 76 6.13 14.57 -1.02
C ASP A 76 6.72 13.53 -0.06
N ASP A 77 7.76 13.90 0.68
CA ASP A 77 8.41 13.02 1.66
C ASP A 77 7.45 12.64 2.78
N VAL A 78 6.73 13.62 3.33
CA VAL A 78 5.76 13.39 4.41
C VAL A 78 4.61 12.52 3.90
N PHE A 79 4.10 12.80 2.71
CA PHE A 79 3.00 12.03 2.14
C PHE A 79 3.41 10.57 1.90
N ASN A 80 4.61 10.34 1.40
CA ASN A 80 5.15 8.99 1.23
C ASN A 80 5.28 8.24 2.57
N GLU A 81 5.70 8.92 3.62
CA GLU A 81 5.75 8.33 4.96
C GLU A 81 4.35 7.95 5.47
N GLU A 82 3.36 8.81 5.25
CA GLU A 82 1.98 8.54 5.60
C GLU A 82 1.43 7.33 4.85
N ILE A 83 1.65 7.27 3.53
CA ILE A 83 1.27 6.13 2.72
C ILE A 83 1.89 4.85 3.28
N ASN A 84 3.20 4.86 3.52
CA ASN A 84 3.93 3.69 4.03
C ASN A 84 3.44 3.24 5.40
N SER A 85 2.95 4.16 6.23
CA SER A 85 2.41 3.82 7.56
C SER A 85 1.03 3.16 7.48
N TRP A 86 0.27 3.40 6.43
CA TRP A 86 -1.08 2.86 6.25
C TRP A 86 -1.13 1.58 5.43
N ILE A 87 -0.30 1.48 4.36
CA ILE A 87 -0.36 0.34 3.44
C ILE A 87 0.23 -0.91 4.06
N ASP A 88 -0.39 -2.04 3.70
CA ASP A 88 0.09 -3.36 4.07
C ASP A 88 0.10 -4.19 2.79
N TYR A 89 1.21 -4.86 2.52
CA TYR A 89 1.36 -5.62 1.29
C TYR A 89 2.45 -6.66 1.41
N TRP A 90 2.30 -7.75 0.69
CA TRP A 90 3.37 -8.74 0.47
C TRP A 90 3.05 -9.59 -0.74
N ALA A 91 4.03 -10.37 -1.15
CA ALA A 91 3.88 -11.36 -2.18
C ALA A 91 4.60 -12.63 -1.76
N VAL A 92 4.12 -13.77 -2.20
CA VAL A 92 4.70 -15.07 -1.90
C VAL A 92 4.53 -15.97 -3.11
N PRO A 93 5.53 -16.84 -3.44
CA PRO A 93 5.36 -17.81 -4.50
C PRO A 93 4.10 -18.65 -4.28
N GLU A 94 3.34 -18.88 -5.33
CA GLU A 94 2.05 -19.58 -5.26
C GLU A 94 2.17 -20.95 -4.56
N ASP A 95 3.22 -21.67 -4.89
CA ASP A 95 3.46 -23.02 -4.35
C ASP A 95 4.00 -23.03 -2.92
N GLU A 96 4.37 -21.86 -2.37
CA GLU A 96 4.88 -21.70 -1.02
C GLU A 96 3.88 -21.02 -0.08
N ASP A 97 2.71 -20.60 -0.59
CA ASP A 97 1.71 -19.89 0.19
C ASP A 97 0.84 -20.86 1.00
N GLU A 98 1.03 -20.84 2.30
CA GLU A 98 0.28 -21.64 3.26
C GLU A 98 -1.03 -20.97 3.70
N ASN A 99 -1.22 -19.69 3.38
CA ASN A 99 -2.38 -18.90 3.82
C ASN A 99 -3.57 -18.99 2.90
N LEU A 100 -3.41 -19.61 1.71
CA LEU A 100 -4.43 -19.66 0.68
C LEU A 100 -4.56 -21.06 0.12
N ASP A 101 -5.77 -21.62 0.16
CA ASP A 101 -6.08 -22.90 -0.44
C ASP A 101 -6.26 -22.74 -1.95
N ASP A 102 -6.03 -23.81 -2.73
CA ASP A 102 -6.13 -23.78 -4.19
C ASP A 102 -7.53 -23.33 -4.68
N GLU A 103 -8.57 -23.64 -3.92
CA GLU A 103 -9.94 -23.24 -4.23
C GLU A 103 -10.20 -21.74 -4.11
N ASP A 104 -9.39 -21.03 -3.31
CA ASP A 104 -9.54 -19.60 -3.07
C ASP A 104 -8.70 -18.74 -3.99
N LYS A 105 -7.82 -19.34 -4.82
CA LYS A 105 -6.94 -18.62 -5.72
C LYS A 105 -7.68 -18.06 -6.93
N GLU A 106 -7.39 -16.80 -7.24
CA GLU A 106 -7.83 -16.14 -8.47
C GLU A 106 -6.60 -15.79 -9.31
N TYR A 107 -6.66 -16.09 -10.61
CA TYR A 107 -5.56 -15.79 -11.54
C TYR A 107 -5.91 -14.55 -12.37
N LEU A 108 -5.04 -13.54 -12.27
CA LEU A 108 -5.19 -12.26 -12.96
C LEU A 108 -4.47 -12.23 -14.29
#